data_f54a31bd2932296202583b2fe667f124
#
_entry.id   f54a31bd2932296202583b2fe667f124
#
_cell.length_a   1.000
_cell.length_b   1.000
_cell.length_c   1.000
_cell.angle_alpha   90.00
_cell.angle_beta   90.00
_cell.angle_gamma   90.00
#
_symmetry.space_group_name_H-M   'P 1'
#
loop_
_entity.id
_entity.type
_entity.pdbx_description
1 polymer ?
#
loop_
_entity_poly.entity_id
_entity_poly.type
_entity_poly.pdbx_seq_one_letter_code
_entity_poly.pdbx_strand_id
1 'polypeptide(L)'
;MSDEFKALAASQSFVCASAGNHGMAVAAGARLFGSKARIYLSEEVPDDFAGRLRALGAEVVIAGANYEASLVAAQNDARDTASTLLADGCFPEREHPPALVMEGYTVMGTELGNYFKKQGVWPSDVYLQAGVGGMAAAITYMIRQSWPMDIRVVIVEPEAAVCLGQSALAGKAVEVSGPISSMGRLDCKAPSVIAFDTLERSNVEYVAISDAQAQAAVELLAQHDLATTPSGAAGLAAWLKEKALSKNHGDAPLIIMTEQGID
;
A
#
# COMPACT_ATOMS: atom_id res chain seq x y z
N MET A 1 21.56 -15.52 11.13
CA MET A 1 22.12 -14.31 10.47
C MET A 1 23.59 -14.25 10.84
N SER A 2 24.50 -14.21 9.83
CA SER A 2 25.94 -14.16 10.08
C SER A 2 26.36 -12.83 10.72
N ASP A 3 27.50 -12.81 11.42
CA ASP A 3 27.99 -11.57 12.03
C ASP A 3 28.44 -10.54 10.99
N GLU A 4 28.90 -11.01 9.84
CA GLU A 4 29.22 -10.17 8.67
C GLU A 4 27.96 -9.46 8.14
N PHE A 5 26.83 -10.18 8.01
CA PHE A 5 25.56 -9.57 7.60
C PHE A 5 25.08 -8.54 8.61
N LYS A 6 25.18 -8.83 9.93
CA LYS A 6 24.79 -7.87 10.96
C LYS A 6 25.64 -6.59 10.93
N ALA A 7 26.95 -6.74 10.72
CA ALA A 7 27.85 -5.59 10.60
C ALA A 7 27.52 -4.75 9.35
N LEU A 8 27.22 -5.40 8.21
CA LEU A 8 26.79 -4.71 7.00
C LEU A 8 25.47 -3.99 7.22
N ALA A 9 24.48 -4.66 7.80
CA ALA A 9 23.17 -4.06 8.08
C ALA A 9 23.29 -2.86 9.02
N ALA A 10 24.07 -2.96 10.08
CA ALA A 10 24.29 -1.87 11.04
C ALA A 10 24.97 -0.63 10.42
N SER A 11 25.67 -0.79 9.31
CA SER A 11 26.27 0.32 8.55
C SER A 11 25.29 1.03 7.62
N GLN A 12 24.11 0.44 7.38
CA GLN A 12 23.12 1.01 6.47
C GLN A 12 22.23 2.05 7.17
N SER A 13 21.81 3.04 6.39
CA SER A 13 20.85 4.05 6.81
C SER A 13 19.79 4.21 5.74
N PHE A 14 18.52 4.18 6.16
CA PHE A 14 17.37 4.30 5.28
C PHE A 14 16.58 5.57 5.60
N VAL A 15 16.05 6.18 4.57
CA VAL A 15 15.21 7.38 4.67
C VAL A 15 13.92 7.14 3.90
N CYS A 16 12.78 7.51 4.45
CA CYS A 16 11.53 7.56 3.70
C CYS A 16 10.61 8.68 4.19
N ALA A 17 9.62 9.04 3.40
CA ALA A 17 8.55 9.95 3.78
C ALA A 17 7.24 9.14 3.83
N SER A 18 6.81 8.73 5.02
CA SER A 18 5.55 8.01 5.19
C SER A 18 5.13 7.93 6.66
N ALA A 19 3.92 8.38 6.96
CA ALA A 19 3.27 8.18 8.26
C ALA A 19 2.55 6.83 8.38
N GLY A 20 2.38 6.11 7.27
CA GLY A 20 1.58 4.90 7.18
C GLY A 20 2.38 3.60 7.31
N ASN A 21 1.78 2.53 6.78
CA ASN A 21 2.33 1.17 6.83
C ASN A 21 3.74 1.06 6.26
N HIS A 22 4.06 1.82 5.20
CA HIS A 22 5.40 1.84 4.61
C HIS A 22 6.44 2.36 5.60
N GLY A 23 6.22 3.54 6.23
CA GLY A 23 7.11 4.09 7.25
C GLY A 23 7.28 3.15 8.44
N MET A 24 6.18 2.54 8.91
CA MET A 24 6.22 1.53 9.98
C MET A 24 7.05 0.30 9.59
N ALA A 25 6.91 -0.19 8.36
CA ALA A 25 7.67 -1.33 7.86
C ALA A 25 9.16 -1.01 7.74
N VAL A 26 9.52 0.19 7.25
CA VAL A 26 10.92 0.65 7.19
C VAL A 26 11.53 0.76 8.59
N ALA A 27 10.81 1.36 9.54
CA ALA A 27 11.27 1.47 10.92
C ALA A 27 11.46 0.09 11.58
N ALA A 28 10.48 -0.80 11.45
CA ALA A 28 10.53 -2.15 12.01
C ALA A 28 11.65 -3.00 11.37
N GLY A 29 11.81 -2.92 10.06
CA GLY A 29 12.87 -3.62 9.32
C GLY A 29 14.25 -3.12 9.74
N ALA A 30 14.46 -1.82 9.80
CA ALA A 30 15.71 -1.25 10.25
C ALA A 30 16.06 -1.70 11.68
N ARG A 31 15.10 -1.67 12.60
CA ARG A 31 15.29 -2.19 13.97
C ARG A 31 15.66 -3.68 13.99
N LEU A 32 14.96 -4.49 13.19
CA LEU A 32 15.18 -5.94 13.12
C LEU A 32 16.61 -6.29 12.68
N PHE A 33 17.14 -5.55 11.72
CA PHE A 33 18.45 -5.78 11.14
C PHE A 33 19.56 -4.92 11.77
N GLY A 34 19.23 -4.04 12.71
CA GLY A 34 20.20 -3.16 13.38
C GLY A 34 20.64 -1.97 12.52
N SER A 35 19.91 -1.68 11.45
CA SER A 35 20.13 -0.52 10.59
C SER A 35 19.52 0.76 11.20
N LYS A 36 19.80 1.91 10.59
CA LYS A 36 19.18 3.18 10.96
C LYS A 36 18.02 3.50 10.05
N ALA A 37 16.94 4.05 10.60
CA ALA A 37 15.81 4.59 9.83
C ALA A 37 15.51 6.03 10.24
N ARG A 38 15.35 6.91 9.26
CA ARG A 38 14.90 8.28 9.43
C ARG A 38 13.64 8.50 8.60
N ILE A 39 12.54 8.81 9.29
CA ILE A 39 11.22 8.91 8.67
C ILE A 39 10.77 10.37 8.69
N TYR A 40 10.49 10.89 7.51
CA TYR A 40 10.01 12.25 7.30
C TYR A 40 8.49 12.27 7.32
N LEU A 41 7.92 13.19 8.08
CA LEU A 41 6.48 13.44 8.16
C LEU A 41 6.21 14.90 7.87
N SER A 42 5.07 15.20 7.24
CA SER A 42 4.60 16.57 7.11
C SER A 42 4.02 17.08 8.44
N GLU A 43 3.91 18.41 8.54
CA GLU A 43 3.32 19.10 9.69
C GLU A 43 1.85 18.76 9.92
N GLU A 44 1.14 18.24 8.90
CA GLU A 44 -0.27 17.83 8.99
C GLU A 44 -0.45 16.45 9.66
N VAL A 45 0.62 15.68 9.82
CA VAL A 45 0.54 14.32 10.41
C VAL A 45 0.38 14.43 11.93
N PRO A 46 -0.64 13.82 12.53
CA PRO A 46 -0.82 13.81 13.98
C PRO A 46 0.38 13.20 14.74
N ASP A 47 0.68 13.74 15.91
CA ASP A 47 1.82 13.33 16.75
C ASP A 47 1.83 11.85 17.11
N ASP A 48 0.68 11.20 17.21
CA ASP A 48 0.56 9.78 17.53
C ASP A 48 1.27 8.89 16.48
N PHE A 49 1.25 9.28 15.22
CA PHE A 49 2.00 8.55 14.18
C PHE A 49 3.50 8.66 14.37
N ALA A 50 4.00 9.85 14.72
CA ALA A 50 5.40 10.06 15.06
C ALA A 50 5.80 9.21 16.29
N GLY A 51 4.93 9.13 17.29
CA GLY A 51 5.11 8.30 18.49
C GLY A 51 5.29 6.82 18.16
N ARG A 52 4.46 6.26 17.27
CA ARG A 52 4.56 4.86 16.83
C ARG A 52 5.87 4.56 16.10
N LEU A 53 6.31 5.45 15.22
CA LEU A 53 7.58 5.30 14.50
C LEU A 53 8.78 5.37 15.46
N ARG A 54 8.77 6.30 16.41
CA ARG A 54 9.80 6.40 17.45
C ARG A 54 9.84 5.16 18.34
N ALA A 55 8.69 4.57 18.67
CA ALA A 55 8.61 3.32 19.45
C ALA A 55 9.26 2.13 18.71
N LEU A 56 9.30 2.17 17.38
CA LEU A 56 10.04 1.21 16.55
C LEU A 56 11.53 1.53 16.41
N GLY A 57 12.00 2.63 17.01
CA GLY A 57 13.41 3.02 16.99
C GLY A 57 13.82 3.91 15.84
N ALA A 58 12.87 4.41 15.05
CA ALA A 58 13.15 5.35 13.97
C ALA A 58 13.39 6.77 14.51
N GLU A 59 14.29 7.50 13.87
CA GLU A 59 14.36 8.94 13.96
C GLU A 59 13.22 9.55 13.14
N VAL A 60 12.43 10.43 13.74
CA VAL A 60 11.31 11.09 13.05
C VAL A 60 11.61 12.56 12.88
N VAL A 61 11.55 13.02 11.65
CA VAL A 61 11.76 14.42 11.24
C VAL A 61 10.45 14.99 10.72
N ILE A 62 9.97 16.05 11.37
CA ILE A 62 8.82 16.81 10.86
C ILE A 62 9.36 17.87 9.90
N ALA A 63 8.99 17.77 8.63
CA ALA A 63 9.49 18.66 7.60
C ALA A 63 8.49 18.82 6.45
N GLY A 64 8.14 20.06 6.16
CA GLY A 64 7.23 20.44 5.07
C GLY A 64 5.76 20.45 5.47
N ALA A 65 5.01 21.36 4.81
CA ALA A 65 3.60 21.57 5.10
C ALA A 65 2.69 20.40 4.64
N ASN A 66 3.15 19.56 3.69
CA ASN A 66 2.39 18.45 3.11
C ASN A 66 3.32 17.27 2.79
N TYR A 67 2.73 16.17 2.30
CA TYR A 67 3.48 14.96 1.94
C TYR A 67 4.56 15.22 0.90
N GLU A 68 4.27 15.97 -0.16
CA GLU A 68 5.21 16.25 -1.25
C GLU A 68 6.44 17.01 -0.74
N ALA A 69 6.23 17.98 0.13
CA ALA A 69 7.32 18.76 0.74
C ALA A 69 8.17 17.85 1.69
N SER A 70 7.54 16.97 2.44
CA SER A 70 8.25 16.00 3.31
C SER A 70 9.04 14.98 2.48
N LEU A 71 8.52 14.56 1.33
CA LEU A 71 9.22 13.67 0.41
C LEU A 71 10.45 14.37 -0.20
N VAL A 72 10.35 15.63 -0.60
CA VAL A 72 11.50 16.40 -1.08
C VAL A 72 12.56 16.53 0.01
N ALA A 73 12.16 16.78 1.26
CA ALA A 73 13.09 16.84 2.38
C ALA A 73 13.81 15.49 2.60
N ALA A 74 13.08 14.39 2.55
CA ALA A 74 13.63 13.02 2.62
C ALA A 74 14.61 12.71 1.48
N GLN A 75 14.31 13.15 0.26
CA GLN A 75 15.18 12.99 -0.91
C GLN A 75 16.49 13.77 -0.77
N ASN A 76 16.42 15.00 -0.25
CA ASN A 76 17.60 15.83 0.00
C ASN A 76 18.48 15.19 1.09
N ASP A 77 17.89 14.78 2.21
CA ASP A 77 18.61 14.11 3.28
C ASP A 77 19.28 12.81 2.81
N ALA A 78 18.57 11.98 2.04
CA ALA A 78 19.14 10.75 1.50
C ALA A 78 20.38 11.02 0.64
N ARG A 79 20.36 12.10 -0.12
CA ARG A 79 21.50 12.54 -0.96
C ARG A 79 22.66 13.04 -0.10
N ASP A 80 22.37 13.92 0.86
CA ASP A 80 23.38 14.60 1.67
C ASP A 80 24.08 13.64 2.65
N THR A 81 23.38 12.60 3.10
CA THR A 81 23.89 11.60 4.06
C THR A 81 24.30 10.29 3.41
N ALA A 82 24.22 10.16 2.09
CA ALA A 82 24.42 8.91 1.36
C ALA A 82 23.55 7.75 1.90
N SER A 83 22.38 8.06 2.46
CA SER A 83 21.40 7.08 2.92
C SER A 83 20.55 6.56 1.74
N THR A 84 20.02 5.34 1.88
CA THR A 84 19.12 4.78 0.87
C THR A 84 17.71 5.34 1.05
N LEU A 85 17.20 6.04 0.04
CA LEU A 85 15.80 6.45 0.00
C LEU A 85 14.92 5.22 -0.32
N LEU A 86 14.04 4.86 0.59
CA LEU A 86 12.99 3.87 0.41
C LEU A 86 11.67 4.61 0.16
N ALA A 87 11.37 4.90 -1.10
CA ALA A 87 10.09 5.46 -1.49
C ALA A 87 9.09 4.33 -1.74
N ASP A 88 7.82 4.56 -1.45
CA ASP A 88 6.71 3.65 -1.76
C ASP A 88 6.27 3.73 -3.24
N GLY A 89 6.59 4.83 -3.92
CA GLY A 89 6.35 5.05 -5.35
C GLY A 89 7.62 4.92 -6.19
N CYS A 90 7.45 4.48 -7.44
CA CYS A 90 8.51 4.40 -8.43
C CYS A 90 8.62 5.73 -9.18
N PHE A 91 9.81 6.31 -9.17
CA PHE A 91 10.16 7.49 -9.95
C PHE A 91 11.12 7.07 -11.08
N PRO A 92 11.17 7.79 -12.21
CA PRO A 92 12.18 7.56 -13.25
C PRO A 92 13.59 7.45 -12.64
N GLU A 93 14.35 6.44 -13.06
CA GLU A 93 15.71 6.13 -12.58
C GLU A 93 15.83 5.60 -11.14
N ARG A 94 14.71 5.36 -10.42
CA ARG A 94 14.69 4.82 -9.05
C ARG A 94 13.65 3.71 -8.88
N GLU A 95 13.75 2.68 -9.72
CA GLU A 95 12.82 1.55 -9.71
C GLU A 95 13.17 0.47 -8.69
N HIS A 96 14.45 0.34 -8.33
CA HIS A 96 14.93 -0.78 -7.53
C HIS A 96 14.34 -0.84 -6.11
N PRO A 97 14.34 0.23 -5.29
CA PRO A 97 13.75 0.15 -3.95
C PRO A 97 12.25 -0.13 -3.96
N PRO A 98 11.41 0.50 -4.79
CA PRO A 98 10.00 0.15 -4.92
C PRO A 98 9.76 -1.30 -5.37
N ALA A 99 10.60 -1.85 -6.25
CA ALA A 99 10.53 -3.26 -6.65
C ALA A 99 10.74 -4.19 -5.45
N LEU A 100 11.71 -3.91 -4.59
CA LEU A 100 11.94 -4.69 -3.36
C LEU A 100 10.76 -4.60 -2.36
N VAL A 101 10.11 -3.43 -2.26
CA VAL A 101 8.88 -3.28 -1.48
C VAL A 101 7.76 -4.16 -2.04
N MET A 102 7.58 -4.16 -3.36
CA MET A 102 6.61 -5.05 -4.02
C MET A 102 6.95 -6.52 -3.82
N GLU A 103 8.23 -6.90 -3.91
CA GLU A 103 8.69 -8.26 -3.61
C GLU A 103 8.32 -8.66 -2.17
N GLY A 104 8.45 -7.77 -1.19
CA GLY A 104 8.01 -7.99 0.18
C GLY A 104 6.52 -8.34 0.29
N TYR A 105 5.65 -7.72 -0.50
CA TYR A 105 4.22 -8.05 -0.52
C TYR A 105 3.91 -9.43 -1.12
N THR A 106 4.80 -10.05 -1.88
CA THR A 106 4.60 -11.41 -2.40
C THR A 106 4.52 -12.46 -1.29
N VAL A 107 5.07 -12.16 -0.11
CA VAL A 107 4.93 -13.02 1.09
C VAL A 107 3.46 -13.21 1.44
N MET A 108 2.67 -12.11 1.48
CA MET A 108 1.23 -12.18 1.73
C MET A 108 0.52 -13.04 0.68
N GLY A 109 0.84 -12.85 -0.61
CA GLY A 109 0.28 -13.67 -1.70
C GLY A 109 0.61 -15.16 -1.55
N THR A 110 1.83 -15.48 -1.08
CA THR A 110 2.26 -16.85 -0.79
C THR A 110 1.52 -17.45 0.40
N GLU A 111 1.37 -16.70 1.49
CA GLU A 111 0.66 -17.13 2.70
C GLU A 111 -0.82 -17.39 2.40
N LEU A 112 -1.48 -16.48 1.68
CA LEU A 112 -2.86 -16.64 1.23
C LEU A 112 -3.02 -17.87 0.34
N GLY A 113 -2.14 -18.06 -0.66
CA GLY A 113 -2.17 -19.22 -1.55
C GLY A 113 -2.01 -20.54 -0.78
N ASN A 114 -1.09 -20.60 0.18
CA ASN A 114 -0.89 -21.77 1.04
C ASN A 114 -2.12 -22.02 1.92
N TYR A 115 -2.74 -20.97 2.46
CA TYR A 115 -3.97 -21.09 3.24
C TYR A 115 -5.10 -21.70 2.41
N PHE A 116 -5.42 -21.12 1.24
CA PHE A 116 -6.51 -21.60 0.38
C PHE A 116 -6.25 -23.00 -0.16
N LYS A 117 -5.01 -23.32 -0.51
CA LYS A 117 -4.61 -24.68 -0.90
C LYS A 117 -4.87 -25.68 0.22
N LYS A 118 -4.55 -25.35 1.46
CA LYS A 118 -4.80 -26.19 2.64
C LYS A 118 -6.29 -26.35 2.93
N GLN A 119 -7.10 -25.31 2.72
CA GLN A 119 -8.55 -25.36 2.92
C GLN A 119 -9.29 -26.09 1.79
N GLY A 120 -8.67 -26.22 0.60
CA GLY A 120 -9.31 -26.80 -0.59
C GLY A 120 -10.40 -25.90 -1.19
N VAL A 121 -10.47 -24.62 -0.76
CA VAL A 121 -11.46 -23.64 -1.24
C VAL A 121 -10.70 -22.37 -1.63
N TRP A 122 -11.02 -21.83 -2.80
CA TRP A 122 -10.40 -20.61 -3.34
C TRP A 122 -11.43 -19.49 -3.44
N PRO A 123 -11.02 -18.23 -3.28
CA PRO A 123 -11.93 -17.11 -3.46
C PRO A 123 -12.38 -17.00 -4.91
N SER A 124 -13.59 -16.51 -5.13
CA SER A 124 -14.11 -16.19 -6.46
C SER A 124 -13.59 -14.86 -6.96
N ASP A 125 -13.45 -13.91 -6.06
CA ASP A 125 -13.03 -12.54 -6.32
C ASP A 125 -12.02 -12.09 -5.26
N VAL A 126 -11.10 -11.22 -5.65
CA VAL A 126 -10.15 -10.58 -4.72
C VAL A 126 -10.21 -9.07 -4.91
N TYR A 127 -10.53 -8.34 -3.84
CA TYR A 127 -10.59 -6.89 -3.83
C TYR A 127 -9.33 -6.33 -3.18
N LEU A 128 -8.54 -5.59 -3.96
CA LEU A 128 -7.24 -5.05 -3.57
C LEU A 128 -7.27 -3.54 -3.64
N GLN A 129 -7.27 -2.89 -2.49
CA GLN A 129 -7.16 -1.43 -2.44
C GLN A 129 -5.78 -0.96 -2.88
N ALA A 130 -5.75 0.16 -3.58
CA ALA A 130 -4.54 0.72 -4.16
C ALA A 130 -4.45 2.24 -3.98
N GLY A 131 -3.29 2.69 -3.50
CA GLY A 131 -2.78 4.04 -3.70
C GLY A 131 -1.89 4.02 -4.95
N VAL A 132 -0.55 4.01 -4.78
CA VAL A 132 0.37 3.87 -5.93
C VAL A 132 0.34 2.48 -6.61
N GLY A 133 -0.30 1.47 -5.98
CA GLY A 133 -0.57 0.16 -6.57
C GLY A 133 0.38 -0.97 -6.18
N GLY A 134 1.44 -0.73 -5.41
CA GLY A 134 2.49 -1.73 -5.15
C GLY A 134 1.99 -3.03 -4.53
N MET A 135 1.18 -2.96 -3.47
CA MET A 135 0.58 -4.13 -2.83
C MET A 135 -0.38 -4.87 -3.78
N ALA A 136 -1.27 -4.12 -4.43
CA ALA A 136 -2.26 -4.68 -5.35
C ALA A 136 -1.58 -5.43 -6.51
N ALA A 137 -0.54 -4.84 -7.10
CA ALA A 137 0.22 -5.45 -8.18
C ALA A 137 0.96 -6.72 -7.73
N ALA A 138 1.62 -6.69 -6.58
CA ALA A 138 2.34 -7.85 -6.06
C ALA A 138 1.41 -9.04 -5.77
N ILE A 139 0.26 -8.80 -5.13
CA ILE A 139 -0.72 -9.86 -4.85
C ILE A 139 -1.35 -10.37 -6.15
N THR A 140 -1.71 -9.48 -7.07
CA THR A 140 -2.22 -9.86 -8.39
C THR A 140 -1.23 -10.74 -9.14
N TYR A 141 0.06 -10.38 -9.14
CA TYR A 141 1.12 -11.19 -9.73
C TYR A 141 1.13 -12.60 -9.12
N MET A 142 1.09 -12.72 -7.78
CA MET A 142 1.09 -14.01 -7.12
C MET A 142 -0.15 -14.85 -7.44
N ILE A 143 -1.33 -14.22 -7.54
CA ILE A 143 -2.56 -14.88 -7.98
C ILE A 143 -2.38 -15.48 -9.37
N ARG A 144 -1.89 -14.70 -10.33
CA ARG A 144 -1.72 -15.13 -11.73
C ARG A 144 -0.63 -16.20 -11.89
N GLN A 145 0.43 -16.17 -11.07
CA GLN A 145 1.55 -17.11 -11.18
C GLN A 145 1.35 -18.43 -10.44
N SER A 146 0.64 -18.43 -9.33
CA SER A 146 0.66 -19.57 -8.41
C SER A 146 -0.68 -20.12 -7.96
N TRP A 147 -1.78 -19.39 -8.19
CA TRP A 147 -3.11 -19.88 -7.82
C TRP A 147 -3.72 -20.69 -8.99
N PRO A 148 -4.44 -21.80 -8.72
CA PRO A 148 -4.82 -22.75 -9.76
C PRO A 148 -6.05 -22.35 -10.56
N MET A 149 -6.68 -21.21 -10.25
CA MET A 149 -7.92 -20.73 -10.85
C MET A 149 -7.77 -19.35 -11.43
N ASP A 150 -8.53 -19.05 -12.47
CA ASP A 150 -8.70 -17.69 -12.97
C ASP A 150 -9.65 -16.93 -12.05
N ILE A 151 -9.06 -16.22 -11.10
CA ILE A 151 -9.78 -15.47 -10.06
C ILE A 151 -9.96 -14.03 -10.54
N ARG A 152 -11.15 -13.51 -10.41
CA ARG A 152 -11.43 -12.09 -10.68
C ARG A 152 -10.67 -11.22 -9.68
N VAL A 153 -9.88 -10.28 -10.18
CA VAL A 153 -9.14 -9.31 -9.35
C VAL A 153 -9.67 -7.92 -9.61
N VAL A 154 -10.06 -7.25 -8.55
CA VAL A 154 -10.63 -5.89 -8.57
C VAL A 154 -9.69 -4.95 -7.82
N ILE A 155 -9.17 -3.96 -8.53
CA ILE A 155 -8.36 -2.90 -7.97
C ILE A 155 -9.29 -1.78 -7.52
N VAL A 156 -9.16 -1.39 -6.26
CA VAL A 156 -10.05 -0.42 -5.60
C VAL A 156 -9.32 0.86 -5.32
N GLU A 157 -9.83 1.98 -5.83
CA GLU A 157 -9.26 3.31 -5.66
C GLU A 157 -10.29 4.30 -5.11
N PRO A 158 -9.85 5.37 -4.40
CA PRO A 158 -10.73 6.51 -4.09
C PRO A 158 -11.18 7.22 -5.36
N GLU A 159 -12.44 7.66 -5.45
CA GLU A 159 -12.92 8.51 -6.56
C GLU A 159 -12.08 9.78 -6.74
N ALA A 160 -11.49 10.27 -5.64
CA ALA A 160 -10.58 11.42 -5.63
C ALA A 160 -9.19 11.14 -6.21
N ALA A 161 -8.79 9.86 -6.37
CA ALA A 161 -7.42 9.45 -6.69
C ALA A 161 -7.39 8.15 -7.53
N VAL A 162 -8.00 8.18 -8.71
CA VAL A 162 -8.14 7.02 -9.63
C VAL A 162 -6.95 6.89 -10.60
N CYS A 163 -5.73 7.01 -10.08
CA CYS A 163 -4.54 7.09 -10.94
C CYS A 163 -4.25 5.81 -11.72
N LEU A 164 -4.49 4.64 -11.15
CA LEU A 164 -4.30 3.35 -11.84
C LEU A 164 -5.39 3.10 -12.88
N GLY A 165 -6.66 3.32 -12.55
CA GLY A 165 -7.76 3.17 -13.49
C GLY A 165 -7.66 4.12 -14.69
N GLN A 166 -7.29 5.39 -14.46
CA GLN A 166 -7.05 6.35 -15.54
C GLN A 166 -5.82 5.98 -16.38
N SER A 167 -4.78 5.46 -15.75
CA SER A 167 -3.60 4.97 -16.46
C SER A 167 -3.94 3.78 -17.36
N ALA A 168 -4.77 2.85 -16.89
CA ALA A 168 -5.23 1.71 -17.68
C ALA A 168 -6.05 2.17 -18.91
N LEU A 169 -6.94 3.16 -18.72
CA LEU A 169 -7.69 3.74 -19.84
C LEU A 169 -6.80 4.48 -20.85
N ALA A 170 -5.72 5.08 -20.37
CA ALA A 170 -4.77 5.83 -21.21
C ALA A 170 -3.70 4.92 -21.86
N GLY A 171 -3.56 3.65 -21.44
CA GLY A 171 -2.49 2.75 -21.86
C GLY A 171 -1.09 3.21 -21.46
N LYS A 172 -0.98 4.07 -20.44
CA LYS A 172 0.28 4.57 -19.88
C LYS A 172 0.05 5.18 -18.51
N ALA A 173 1.10 5.21 -17.68
CA ALA A 173 1.04 5.89 -16.39
C ALA A 173 0.68 7.38 -16.59
N VAL A 174 -0.36 7.85 -15.89
CA VAL A 174 -0.81 9.24 -15.90
C VAL A 174 -1.03 9.73 -14.47
N GLU A 175 -0.76 11.01 -14.27
CA GLU A 175 -1.11 11.70 -13.03
C GLU A 175 -2.54 12.25 -13.12
N VAL A 176 -3.27 12.13 -12.03
CA VAL A 176 -4.63 12.65 -11.89
C VAL A 176 -4.68 13.81 -10.91
N SER A 177 -5.72 14.62 -10.99
CA SER A 177 -6.03 15.65 -10.01
C SER A 177 -7.36 15.34 -9.33
N GLY A 178 -7.50 15.73 -8.07
CA GLY A 178 -8.73 15.54 -7.31
C GLY A 178 -8.63 16.13 -5.90
N PRO A 179 -9.75 16.20 -5.17
CA PRO A 179 -9.74 16.63 -3.78
C PRO A 179 -8.96 15.65 -2.90
N ILE A 180 -8.71 16.04 -1.66
CA ILE A 180 -8.16 15.15 -0.65
C ILE A 180 -9.23 14.11 -0.27
N SER A 181 -8.85 12.84 -0.20
CA SER A 181 -9.71 11.74 0.25
C SER A 181 -9.48 11.43 1.72
N SER A 182 -10.55 11.02 2.42
CA SER A 182 -10.43 10.45 3.77
C SER A 182 -9.70 9.10 3.80
N MET A 183 -9.60 8.44 2.67
CA MET A 183 -8.75 7.25 2.46
C MET A 183 -7.29 7.65 2.26
N GLY A 184 -6.69 8.35 3.22
CA GLY A 184 -5.39 9.02 3.08
C GLY A 184 -4.21 8.12 2.70
N ARG A 185 -4.30 6.79 2.91
CA ARG A 185 -3.26 5.83 2.46
C ARG A 185 -3.41 5.43 0.99
N LEU A 186 -4.55 5.75 0.40
CA LEU A 186 -4.87 5.46 -0.99
C LEU A 186 -4.95 6.74 -1.84
N ASP A 187 -4.84 7.92 -1.21
CA ASP A 187 -4.95 9.22 -1.89
C ASP A 187 -3.65 9.57 -2.65
N CYS A 188 -3.35 8.76 -3.65
CA CYS A 188 -2.17 8.89 -4.50
C CYS A 188 -2.57 9.36 -5.91
N LYS A 189 -2.00 10.48 -6.36
CA LYS A 189 -2.37 11.08 -7.66
C LYS A 189 -1.56 10.52 -8.83
N ALA A 190 -0.45 9.83 -8.57
CA ALA A 190 0.37 9.18 -9.59
C ALA A 190 0.63 7.72 -9.23
N PRO A 191 0.55 6.79 -10.19
CA PRO A 191 0.82 5.38 -9.94
C PRO A 191 2.33 5.10 -9.87
N SER A 192 2.71 4.04 -9.17
CA SER A 192 4.03 3.44 -9.36
C SER A 192 4.10 2.80 -10.75
N VAL A 193 5.11 3.17 -11.54
CA VAL A 193 5.25 2.67 -12.93
C VAL A 193 5.30 1.14 -12.97
N ILE A 194 6.12 0.51 -12.11
CA ILE A 194 6.22 -0.96 -12.06
C ILE A 194 4.93 -1.64 -11.59
N ALA A 195 4.16 -0.98 -10.73
CA ALA A 195 2.85 -1.50 -10.32
C ALA A 195 1.85 -1.43 -11.47
N PHE A 196 1.80 -0.29 -12.16
CA PHE A 196 0.96 -0.11 -13.34
C PHE A 196 1.29 -1.14 -14.43
N ASP A 197 2.56 -1.29 -14.80
CA ASP A 197 3.01 -2.26 -15.81
C ASP A 197 2.64 -3.71 -15.45
N THR A 198 2.66 -4.05 -14.16
CA THR A 198 2.25 -5.38 -13.68
C THR A 198 0.75 -5.58 -13.81
N LEU A 199 -0.05 -4.59 -13.40
CA LEU A 199 -1.52 -4.66 -13.42
C LEU A 199 -2.07 -4.63 -14.85
N GLU A 200 -1.49 -3.82 -15.75
CA GLU A 200 -1.89 -3.74 -17.16
C GLU A 200 -1.83 -5.11 -17.86
N ARG A 201 -0.84 -5.93 -17.51
CA ARG A 201 -0.64 -7.28 -18.07
C ARG A 201 -1.43 -8.38 -17.36
N SER A 202 -2.20 -8.03 -16.33
CA SER A 202 -2.74 -9.02 -15.38
C SER A 202 -4.25 -9.25 -15.49
N ASN A 203 -4.93 -8.66 -16.47
CA ASN A 203 -6.38 -8.77 -16.63
C ASN A 203 -7.14 -8.49 -15.32
N VAL A 204 -7.12 -7.23 -14.88
CA VAL A 204 -7.79 -6.76 -13.66
C VAL A 204 -8.92 -5.78 -13.99
N GLU A 205 -9.85 -5.64 -13.05
CA GLU A 205 -10.89 -4.63 -13.12
C GLU A 205 -10.59 -3.49 -12.16
N TYR A 206 -11.09 -2.29 -12.44
CA TYR A 206 -10.92 -1.11 -11.59
C TYR A 206 -12.26 -0.61 -11.08
N VAL A 207 -12.36 -0.37 -9.79
CA VAL A 207 -13.55 0.17 -9.12
C VAL A 207 -13.16 1.37 -8.27
N ALA A 208 -13.77 2.52 -8.55
CA ALA A 208 -13.64 3.70 -7.70
C ALA A 208 -14.72 3.69 -6.63
N ILE A 209 -14.38 4.12 -5.40
CA ILE A 209 -15.31 4.26 -4.28
C ILE A 209 -15.25 5.68 -3.69
N SER A 210 -16.36 6.18 -3.20
CA SER A 210 -16.42 7.46 -2.50
C SER A 210 -15.98 7.32 -1.04
N ASP A 211 -15.59 8.44 -0.42
CA ASP A 211 -15.28 8.51 1.01
C ASP A 211 -16.46 8.06 1.87
N ALA A 212 -17.70 8.41 1.47
CA ALA A 212 -18.90 7.97 2.17
C ALA A 212 -19.08 6.44 2.14
N GLN A 213 -18.77 5.79 1.01
CA GLN A 213 -18.82 4.32 0.90
C GLN A 213 -17.75 3.66 1.77
N ALA A 214 -16.54 4.21 1.81
CA ALA A 214 -15.47 3.74 2.67
C ALA A 214 -15.85 3.89 4.15
N GLN A 215 -16.40 5.01 4.55
CA GLN A 215 -16.87 5.26 5.92
C GLN A 215 -18.00 4.31 6.34
N ALA A 216 -18.97 4.05 5.48
CA ALA A 216 -20.03 3.08 5.76
C ALA A 216 -19.48 1.64 5.95
N ALA A 217 -18.43 1.27 5.21
CA ALA A 217 -17.75 -0.01 5.40
C ALA A 217 -17.00 -0.07 6.74
N VAL A 218 -16.36 1.01 7.18
CA VAL A 218 -15.74 1.11 8.52
C VAL A 218 -16.79 0.89 9.61
N GLU A 219 -17.93 1.57 9.52
CA GLU A 219 -19.02 1.44 10.49
C GLU A 219 -19.60 0.01 10.54
N LEU A 220 -19.72 -0.64 9.40
CA LEU A 220 -20.15 -2.03 9.32
C LEU A 220 -19.13 -2.97 9.98
N LEU A 221 -17.85 -2.81 9.69
CA LEU A 221 -16.78 -3.63 10.28
C LEU A 221 -16.70 -3.44 11.81
N ALA A 222 -16.88 -2.21 12.31
CA ALA A 222 -16.90 -1.92 13.73
C ALA A 222 -18.03 -2.66 14.48
N GLN A 223 -19.19 -2.92 13.84
CA GLN A 223 -20.28 -3.72 14.41
C GLN A 223 -19.90 -5.22 14.60
N HIS A 224 -18.79 -5.64 14.00
CA HIS A 224 -18.25 -7.00 14.08
C HIS A 224 -16.88 -7.07 14.79
N ASP A 225 -16.56 -6.06 15.61
CA ASP A 225 -15.29 -5.95 16.34
C ASP A 225 -14.03 -5.94 15.41
N LEU A 226 -14.20 -5.46 14.18
CA LEU A 226 -13.14 -5.34 13.17
C LEU A 226 -12.85 -3.85 12.93
N ALA A 227 -12.20 -3.20 13.91
CA ALA A 227 -11.83 -1.79 13.78
C ALA A 227 -10.77 -1.58 12.69
N THR A 228 -11.02 -0.62 11.80
CA THR A 228 -10.11 -0.27 10.71
C THR A 228 -10.30 1.19 10.29
N THR A 229 -9.54 1.64 9.30
CA THR A 229 -9.62 2.98 8.70
C THR A 229 -10.43 2.94 7.38
N PRO A 230 -10.83 4.10 6.82
CA PRO A 230 -11.42 4.15 5.48
C PRO A 230 -10.54 3.49 4.40
N SER A 231 -9.22 3.67 4.47
CA SER A 231 -8.27 3.00 3.56
C SER A 231 -8.28 1.47 3.73
N GLY A 232 -8.32 0.99 4.97
CA GLY A 232 -8.35 -0.44 5.27
C GLY A 232 -9.68 -1.12 4.91
N ALA A 233 -10.80 -0.36 4.91
CA ALA A 233 -12.14 -0.85 4.57
C ALA A 233 -12.47 -0.78 3.07
N ALA A 234 -11.60 -0.19 2.24
CA ALA A 234 -11.91 0.13 0.84
C ALA A 234 -12.30 -1.10 0.01
N GLY A 235 -11.65 -2.23 0.22
CA GLY A 235 -12.01 -3.49 -0.47
C GLY A 235 -13.44 -3.93 -0.15
N LEU A 236 -13.87 -3.84 1.11
CA LEU A 236 -15.25 -4.13 1.51
C LEU A 236 -16.24 -3.15 0.90
N ALA A 237 -15.91 -1.86 0.89
CA ALA A 237 -16.76 -0.83 0.29
C ALA A 237 -17.01 -1.09 -1.20
N ALA A 238 -15.98 -1.50 -1.94
CA ALA A 238 -16.10 -1.85 -3.35
C ALA A 238 -17.01 -3.07 -3.56
N TRP A 239 -16.83 -4.12 -2.80
CA TRP A 239 -17.69 -5.30 -2.85
C TRP A 239 -19.14 -4.97 -2.55
N LEU A 240 -19.42 -4.19 -1.51
CA LEU A 240 -20.79 -3.75 -1.17
C LEU A 240 -21.41 -2.89 -2.27
N LYS A 241 -20.64 -1.99 -2.89
CA LYS A 241 -21.07 -1.19 -4.03
C LYS A 241 -21.50 -2.08 -5.22
N GLU A 242 -20.68 -3.06 -5.58
CA GLU A 242 -21.00 -3.98 -6.68
C GLU A 242 -22.21 -4.87 -6.36
N LYS A 243 -22.31 -5.36 -5.13
CA LYS A 243 -23.47 -6.13 -4.67
C LYS A 243 -24.78 -5.33 -4.77
N ALA A 244 -24.76 -4.08 -4.36
CA ALA A 244 -25.93 -3.19 -4.47
C ALA A 244 -26.36 -2.93 -5.94
N LEU A 245 -25.40 -2.95 -6.87
CA LEU A 245 -25.66 -2.79 -8.31
C LEU A 245 -26.02 -4.09 -9.02
N SER A 246 -26.19 -5.21 -8.28
CA SER A 246 -26.42 -6.55 -8.82
C SER A 246 -25.41 -6.96 -9.91
N LYS A 247 -24.19 -6.46 -9.81
CA LYS A 247 -23.10 -6.89 -10.69
C LYS A 247 -22.74 -8.35 -10.40
N ASN A 248 -22.28 -9.03 -11.42
CA ASN A 248 -21.85 -10.42 -11.31
C ASN A 248 -20.59 -10.50 -10.44
N HIS A 249 -20.73 -10.83 -9.19
CA HIS A 249 -19.66 -11.13 -8.24
C HIS A 249 -19.84 -12.57 -7.76
N GLY A 250 -18.75 -13.25 -7.44
CA GLY A 250 -18.81 -14.59 -6.87
C GLY A 250 -19.28 -14.58 -5.40
N ASP A 251 -19.56 -15.79 -4.90
CA ASP A 251 -20.13 -15.98 -3.56
C ASP A 251 -19.08 -15.97 -2.44
N ALA A 252 -17.80 -16.01 -2.77
CA ALA A 252 -16.69 -16.10 -1.81
C ALA A 252 -15.60 -15.01 -2.08
N PRO A 253 -15.88 -13.72 -1.84
CA PRO A 253 -14.90 -12.66 -2.04
C PRO A 253 -13.78 -12.72 -0.98
N LEU A 254 -12.54 -12.51 -1.40
CA LEU A 254 -11.44 -12.18 -0.50
C LEU A 254 -11.32 -10.66 -0.39
N ILE A 255 -11.41 -10.17 0.82
CA ILE A 255 -11.21 -8.76 1.16
C ILE A 255 -10.05 -8.67 2.13
N ILE A 256 -9.09 -7.81 1.83
CA ILE A 256 -7.90 -7.61 2.66
C ILE A 256 -8.08 -6.32 3.46
N MET A 257 -8.04 -6.42 4.79
CA MET A 257 -7.98 -5.27 5.68
C MET A 257 -6.52 -4.93 5.94
N THR A 258 -6.06 -3.80 5.44
CA THR A 258 -4.64 -3.42 5.48
C THR A 258 -4.25 -2.57 6.67
N GLU A 259 -5.21 -2.13 7.46
CA GLU A 259 -4.98 -1.24 8.60
C GLU A 259 -5.85 -1.66 9.79
N GLN A 260 -5.30 -1.49 10.97
CA GLN A 260 -6.04 -1.55 12.23
C GLN A 260 -6.64 -0.18 12.53
N GLY A 261 -7.78 -0.15 13.21
CA GLY A 261 -8.37 1.08 13.72
C GLY A 261 -7.38 1.85 14.61
N ILE A 262 -7.47 3.16 14.53
CA ILE A 262 -6.72 4.06 15.41
C ILE A 262 -7.67 4.35 16.57
N ASP A 263 -7.37 3.85 17.77
CA ASP A 263 -8.04 4.18 19.01
C ASP A 263 -7.70 5.61 19.44
#